data_c2cdea1cff57ae005a83e191be015322
#
_entry.id   c2cdea1cff57ae005a83e191be015322
#
_cell.length_a   1.000
_cell.length_b   1.000
_cell.length_c   1.000
_cell.angle_alpha   90.00
_cell.angle_beta   90.00
_cell.angle_gamma   90.00
#
_symmetry.space_group_name_H-M   'P 1'
#
loop_
_entity.id
_entity.type
_entity.pdbx_description
1 polymer ?
#
loop_
_entity_poly.entity_id
_entity_poly.type
_entity_poly.pdbx_seq_one_letter_code
_entity_poly.pdbx_strand_id
1 'polypeptide(L)'
;MKRFIKSIGIIAAILVILVIFYLFMPRVEGPAVSGNNGNALQEGDIAPDFTATKVDGSTFKLSDHSDECVLINFWATWCGPCVGEMPAFQKLNDDDIDGLEIICIDCQEDEKTVDSFVKENGYTFNIAYDTKGEICAKYPTRGIPYTLVVNKGKIVNIYVGAVDADTQYKEYKSAIDACLGE
;
A
#
# COMPACT_ATOMS: atom_id res chain seq x y z
N MET A 1 41.67 45.78 16.92
CA MET A 1 41.29 45.60 15.50
C MET A 1 41.85 44.33 14.84
N LYS A 2 43.14 44.00 14.94
CA LYS A 2 43.76 42.83 14.25
C LYS A 2 43.22 41.43 14.68
N ARG A 3 42.70 41.27 15.90
CA ARG A 3 42.12 39.98 16.38
C ARG A 3 40.71 39.72 15.83
N PHE A 4 39.90 40.74 15.62
CA PHE A 4 38.54 40.66 15.06
C PHE A 4 38.54 40.23 13.59
N ILE A 5 39.50 40.74 12.80
CA ILE A 5 39.64 40.43 11.37
C ILE A 5 40.02 38.97 11.15
N LYS A 6 40.87 38.39 12.02
CA LYS A 6 41.23 36.95 11.96
C LYS A 6 40.05 36.01 12.25
N SER A 7 39.17 36.40 13.19
CA SER A 7 37.97 35.61 13.53
C SER A 7 36.94 35.61 12.39
N ILE A 8 36.76 36.70 11.70
CA ILE A 8 35.84 36.82 10.53
C ILE A 8 36.34 35.93 9.38
N GLY A 9 37.64 35.91 9.11
CA GLY A 9 38.23 35.07 8.07
C GLY A 9 38.05 33.54 8.34
N ILE A 10 38.17 33.13 9.60
CA ILE A 10 37.98 31.76 10.02
C ILE A 10 36.51 31.35 9.86
N ILE A 11 35.55 32.17 10.24
CA ILE A 11 34.11 31.92 10.11
C ILE A 11 33.73 31.83 8.62
N ALA A 12 34.24 32.73 7.78
CA ALA A 12 33.99 32.67 6.34
C ALA A 12 34.55 31.36 5.71
N ALA A 13 35.75 30.95 6.12
CA ALA A 13 36.36 29.69 5.63
C ALA A 13 35.54 28.47 6.06
N ILE A 14 35.03 28.43 7.28
CA ILE A 14 34.16 27.32 7.77
C ILE A 14 32.83 27.28 6.99
N LEU A 15 32.20 28.44 6.71
CA LEU A 15 30.99 28.48 5.91
C LEU A 15 31.21 27.99 4.50
N VAL A 16 32.32 28.34 3.88
CA VAL A 16 32.67 27.85 2.52
C VAL A 16 32.87 26.32 2.54
N ILE A 17 33.56 25.80 3.54
CA ILE A 17 33.75 24.35 3.69
C ILE A 17 32.40 23.63 3.90
N LEU A 18 31.51 24.18 4.71
CA LEU A 18 30.18 23.61 4.96
C LEU A 18 29.31 23.63 3.68
N VAL A 19 29.39 24.70 2.89
CA VAL A 19 28.68 24.79 1.60
C VAL A 19 29.25 23.78 0.60
N ILE A 20 30.56 23.65 0.51
CA ILE A 20 31.23 22.65 -0.36
C ILE A 20 30.85 21.26 0.10
N PHE A 21 30.87 20.96 1.42
CA PHE A 21 30.46 19.67 1.97
C PHE A 21 29.00 19.38 1.65
N TYR A 22 28.10 20.37 1.77
CA TYR A 22 26.68 20.22 1.42
C TYR A 22 26.46 19.96 -0.07
N LEU A 23 27.25 20.63 -0.93
CA LEU A 23 27.17 20.44 -2.40
C LEU A 23 27.76 19.12 -2.89
N PHE A 24 28.78 18.60 -2.17
CA PHE A 24 29.43 17.34 -2.49
C PHE A 24 28.96 16.14 -1.65
N MET A 25 28.06 16.35 -0.69
CA MET A 25 27.46 15.22 0.03
C MET A 25 26.70 14.36 -0.97
N PRO A 26 27.07 13.07 -1.15
CA PRO A 26 26.29 12.18 -1.99
C PRO A 26 24.88 12.14 -1.39
N ARG A 27 23.90 12.53 -2.17
CA ARG A 27 22.51 12.27 -1.80
C ARG A 27 22.41 10.75 -1.70
N VAL A 28 22.17 10.27 -0.50
CA VAL A 28 21.85 8.85 -0.27
C VAL A 28 20.47 8.65 -0.88
N GLU A 29 20.46 8.31 -2.15
CA GLU A 29 19.27 7.73 -2.76
C GLU A 29 19.13 6.35 -2.12
N GLY A 30 18.05 6.14 -1.39
CA GLY A 30 17.72 4.82 -0.84
C GLY A 30 17.72 3.78 -1.97
N PRO A 31 17.88 2.47 -1.66
CA PRO A 31 17.98 1.43 -2.66
C PRO A 31 16.82 1.55 -3.64
N ALA A 32 17.14 1.80 -4.91
CA ALA A 32 16.17 1.78 -5.99
C ALA A 32 15.56 0.36 -6.04
N VAL A 33 14.30 0.25 -5.67
CA VAL A 33 13.51 -0.96 -5.93
C VAL A 33 13.32 -1.02 -7.44
N SER A 34 14.15 -1.83 -8.09
CA SER A 34 14.11 -2.08 -9.54
C SER A 34 12.92 -2.98 -9.84
N GLY A 35 11.84 -2.38 -10.29
CA GLY A 35 10.71 -3.07 -10.85
C GLY A 35 9.78 -2.05 -11.49
N ASN A 36 9.85 -1.92 -12.81
CA ASN A 36 8.99 -1.09 -13.64
C ASN A 36 9.06 0.42 -13.38
N ASN A 37 10.00 1.11 -14.05
CA ASN A 37 10.07 2.59 -14.22
C ASN A 37 9.73 3.52 -13.04
N GLY A 38 9.91 3.12 -11.79
CA GLY A 38 9.95 4.01 -10.63
C GLY A 38 8.73 4.90 -10.32
N ASN A 39 7.66 4.82 -11.08
CA ASN A 39 6.44 5.59 -10.86
C ASN A 39 5.45 4.78 -10.03
N ALA A 40 4.86 5.43 -9.01
CA ALA A 40 3.69 4.89 -8.32
C ALA A 40 2.59 4.60 -9.36
N LEU A 41 1.81 3.54 -9.14
CA LEU A 41 0.65 3.22 -9.95
C LEU A 41 -0.35 4.39 -9.90
N GLN A 42 -1.07 4.60 -10.99
CA GLN A 42 -2.07 5.65 -11.15
C GLN A 42 -3.40 5.07 -11.62
N GLU A 43 -4.48 5.81 -11.40
CA GLU A 43 -5.77 5.48 -12.00
C GLU A 43 -5.64 5.46 -13.53
N GLY A 44 -6.21 4.42 -14.14
CA GLY A 44 -6.09 4.12 -15.57
C GLY A 44 -4.98 3.12 -15.91
N ASP A 45 -4.02 2.88 -15.04
CA ASP A 45 -2.97 1.87 -15.24
C ASP A 45 -3.57 0.45 -15.20
N ILE A 46 -2.90 -0.49 -15.87
CA ILE A 46 -3.22 -1.91 -15.74
C ILE A 46 -2.69 -2.39 -14.37
N ALA A 47 -3.56 -3.00 -13.58
CA ALA A 47 -3.18 -3.62 -12.32
C ALA A 47 -2.21 -4.80 -12.59
N PRO A 48 -1.02 -4.83 -11.97
CA PRO A 48 -0.08 -5.94 -12.14
C PRO A 48 -0.69 -7.27 -11.71
N ASP A 49 -0.70 -8.27 -12.59
CA ASP A 49 -1.25 -9.59 -12.25
C ASP A 49 -0.44 -10.28 -11.15
N PHE A 50 -1.15 -10.98 -10.28
CA PHE A 50 -0.54 -11.79 -9.22
C PHE A 50 -1.37 -13.03 -8.90
N THR A 51 -0.70 -13.97 -8.28
CA THR A 51 -1.32 -15.16 -7.67
C THR A 51 -0.90 -15.21 -6.20
N ALA A 52 -1.86 -15.42 -5.32
CA ALA A 52 -1.66 -15.48 -3.86
C ALA A 52 -2.33 -16.71 -3.27
N THR A 53 -1.76 -17.26 -2.19
CA THR A 53 -2.40 -18.30 -1.38
C THR A 53 -3.20 -17.60 -0.28
N LYS A 54 -4.49 -17.94 -0.17
CA LYS A 54 -5.37 -17.41 0.88
C LYS A 54 -5.22 -18.17 2.19
N VAL A 55 -5.67 -17.55 3.28
CA VAL A 55 -5.69 -18.15 4.63
C VAL A 55 -6.48 -19.47 4.67
N ASP A 56 -7.50 -19.64 3.83
CA ASP A 56 -8.27 -20.88 3.70
C ASP A 56 -7.55 -21.98 2.88
N GLY A 57 -6.34 -21.71 2.40
CA GLY A 57 -5.51 -22.59 1.59
C GLY A 57 -5.85 -22.61 0.09
N SER A 58 -6.87 -21.88 -0.34
CA SER A 58 -7.20 -21.74 -1.76
C SER A 58 -6.32 -20.69 -2.44
N THR A 59 -6.36 -20.63 -3.75
CA THR A 59 -5.56 -19.68 -4.55
C THR A 59 -6.45 -18.60 -5.11
N PHE A 60 -5.98 -17.35 -5.02
CA PHE A 60 -6.53 -16.21 -5.71
C PHE A 60 -5.58 -15.79 -6.85
N LYS A 61 -6.13 -15.51 -8.04
CA LYS A 61 -5.37 -14.93 -9.15
C LYS A 61 -6.15 -13.76 -9.74
N LEU A 62 -5.54 -12.59 -9.76
CA LEU A 62 -6.23 -11.35 -10.17
C LEU A 62 -6.84 -11.44 -11.58
N SER A 63 -6.12 -12.02 -12.52
CA SER A 63 -6.59 -12.15 -13.90
C SER A 63 -7.81 -13.07 -14.09
N ASP A 64 -8.13 -13.92 -13.10
CA ASP A 64 -9.31 -14.79 -13.15
C ASP A 64 -10.61 -14.00 -12.82
N HIS A 65 -10.48 -12.79 -12.27
CA HIS A 65 -11.56 -11.87 -11.89
C HIS A 65 -11.68 -10.67 -12.86
N SER A 66 -11.36 -10.90 -14.14
CA SER A 66 -11.32 -9.82 -15.16
C SER A 66 -12.67 -9.17 -15.47
N ASP A 67 -13.77 -9.83 -15.14
CA ASP A 67 -15.14 -9.34 -15.38
C ASP A 67 -15.80 -8.78 -14.11
N GLU A 68 -15.06 -8.77 -12.99
CA GLU A 68 -15.52 -8.31 -11.68
C GLU A 68 -14.89 -6.97 -11.29
N CYS A 69 -15.50 -6.32 -10.30
CA CYS A 69 -14.87 -5.24 -9.54
C CYS A 69 -14.04 -5.86 -8.43
N VAL A 70 -12.73 -5.61 -8.42
CA VAL A 70 -11.84 -6.18 -7.40
C VAL A 70 -11.34 -5.09 -6.47
N LEU A 71 -11.59 -5.25 -5.16
CA LEU A 71 -11.04 -4.40 -4.10
C LEU A 71 -9.79 -5.08 -3.53
N ILE A 72 -8.61 -4.53 -3.85
CA ILE A 72 -7.31 -5.04 -3.39
C ILE A 72 -6.81 -4.14 -2.26
N ASN A 73 -6.46 -4.72 -1.12
CA ASN A 73 -5.85 -4.00 0.00
C ASN A 73 -4.50 -4.61 0.38
N PHE A 74 -3.52 -3.78 0.66
CA PHE A 74 -2.20 -4.14 1.19
C PHE A 74 -2.09 -3.68 2.63
N TRP A 75 -1.81 -4.61 3.54
CA TRP A 75 -1.89 -4.38 4.98
C TRP A 75 -0.86 -5.20 5.77
N ALA A 76 -0.83 -5.04 7.10
CA ALA A 76 -0.09 -5.89 8.02
C ALA A 76 -0.73 -5.86 9.42
N THR A 77 -0.54 -6.90 10.23
CA THR A 77 -1.11 -7.00 11.58
C THR A 77 -0.60 -5.93 12.54
N TRP A 78 0.63 -5.48 12.36
CA TRP A 78 1.27 -4.41 13.17
C TRP A 78 0.89 -2.99 12.73
N CYS A 79 0.20 -2.85 11.60
CA CYS A 79 -0.21 -1.55 11.05
C CYS A 79 -1.52 -1.10 11.69
N GLY A 80 -1.46 -0.22 12.68
CA GLY A 80 -2.64 0.28 13.40
C GLY A 80 -3.75 0.82 12.51
N PRO A 81 -3.47 1.74 11.55
CA PRO A 81 -4.49 2.23 10.61
C PRO A 81 -5.10 1.11 9.75
N CYS A 82 -4.28 0.11 9.32
CA CYS A 82 -4.76 -1.03 8.55
C CYS A 82 -5.78 -1.86 9.35
N VAL A 83 -5.43 -2.19 10.61
CA VAL A 83 -6.33 -2.92 11.52
C VAL A 83 -7.61 -2.13 11.78
N GLY A 84 -7.50 -0.79 11.88
CA GLY A 84 -8.64 0.10 12.08
C GLY A 84 -9.67 0.10 10.95
N GLU A 85 -9.26 -0.18 9.71
CA GLU A 85 -10.18 -0.24 8.55
C GLU A 85 -10.76 -1.64 8.28
N MET A 86 -10.19 -2.72 8.87
CA MET A 86 -10.66 -4.10 8.65
C MET A 86 -12.18 -4.31 8.85
N PRO A 87 -12.84 -3.65 9.82
CA PRO A 87 -14.29 -3.74 9.92
C PRO A 87 -15.05 -3.23 8.69
N ALA A 88 -14.47 -2.31 7.90
CA ALA A 88 -15.08 -1.85 6.65
C ALA A 88 -15.06 -2.96 5.58
N PHE A 89 -13.95 -3.71 5.45
CA PHE A 89 -13.88 -4.88 4.56
C PHE A 89 -14.84 -5.98 4.98
N GLN A 90 -14.94 -6.25 6.30
CA GLN A 90 -15.91 -7.24 6.79
C GLN A 90 -17.34 -6.85 6.43
N LYS A 91 -17.69 -5.58 6.62
CA LYS A 91 -19.03 -5.08 6.27
C LYS A 91 -19.31 -5.16 4.78
N LEU A 92 -18.35 -4.81 3.91
CA LEU A 92 -18.47 -4.97 2.46
C LEU A 92 -18.66 -6.44 2.05
N ASN A 93 -17.94 -7.35 2.72
CA ASN A 93 -18.08 -8.79 2.51
C ASN A 93 -19.45 -9.30 2.96
N ASP A 94 -19.97 -8.81 4.08
CA ASP A 94 -21.28 -9.20 4.62
C ASP A 94 -22.45 -8.64 3.78
N ASP A 95 -22.23 -7.54 3.04
CA ASP A 95 -23.20 -6.97 2.11
C ASP A 95 -23.45 -7.86 0.87
N ASP A 96 -22.57 -8.85 0.61
CA ASP A 96 -22.66 -9.84 -0.48
C ASP A 96 -22.98 -9.20 -1.83
N ILE A 97 -22.17 -8.20 -2.21
CA ILE A 97 -22.36 -7.38 -3.41
C ILE A 97 -22.03 -8.20 -4.66
N ASP A 98 -23.01 -8.39 -5.56
CA ASP A 98 -22.81 -9.15 -6.78
C ASP A 98 -21.77 -8.48 -7.71
N GLY A 99 -20.83 -9.26 -8.22
CA GLY A 99 -19.72 -8.77 -9.05
C GLY A 99 -18.59 -8.06 -8.32
N LEU A 100 -18.57 -8.08 -6.97
CA LEU A 100 -17.45 -7.62 -6.15
C LEU A 100 -16.60 -8.78 -5.66
N GLU A 101 -15.28 -8.68 -5.86
CA GLU A 101 -14.29 -9.55 -5.21
C GLU A 101 -13.41 -8.71 -4.28
N ILE A 102 -13.16 -9.19 -3.06
CA ILE A 102 -12.30 -8.52 -2.06
C ILE A 102 -11.10 -9.41 -1.79
N ILE A 103 -9.90 -8.83 -1.82
CA ILE A 103 -8.66 -9.51 -1.44
C ILE A 103 -7.73 -8.59 -0.65
N CYS A 104 -7.41 -8.98 0.57
CA CYS A 104 -6.47 -8.27 1.43
C CYS A 104 -5.14 -9.05 1.50
N ILE A 105 -4.06 -8.46 1.00
CA ILE A 105 -2.73 -9.04 0.91
C ILE A 105 -1.91 -8.61 2.13
N ASP A 106 -1.56 -9.57 2.97
CA ASP A 106 -0.63 -9.31 4.08
C ASP A 106 0.80 -9.12 3.58
N CYS A 107 1.45 -8.03 4.01
CA CYS A 107 2.78 -7.65 3.54
C CYS A 107 3.88 -8.17 4.46
N GLN A 108 4.54 -9.26 4.08
CA GLN A 108 5.82 -9.75 4.63
C GLN A 108 5.75 -10.28 6.08
N GLU A 109 4.61 -10.77 6.52
CA GLU A 109 4.49 -11.48 7.79
C GLU A 109 4.47 -13.01 7.56
N ASP A 110 4.74 -13.77 8.60
CA ASP A 110 4.61 -15.23 8.53
C ASP A 110 3.13 -15.65 8.62
N GLU A 111 2.80 -16.74 7.93
CA GLU A 111 1.43 -17.24 7.82
C GLU A 111 0.77 -17.45 9.19
N LYS A 112 1.52 -17.95 10.18
CA LYS A 112 0.99 -18.20 11.52
C LYS A 112 0.56 -16.92 12.22
N THR A 113 1.29 -15.82 12.03
CA THR A 113 0.93 -14.50 12.57
C THR A 113 -0.39 -14.03 11.98
N VAL A 114 -0.52 -14.11 10.66
CA VAL A 114 -1.75 -13.73 9.93
C VAL A 114 -2.93 -14.62 10.32
N ASP A 115 -2.75 -15.95 10.36
CA ASP A 115 -3.78 -16.91 10.77
C ASP A 115 -4.33 -16.61 12.17
N SER A 116 -3.41 -16.35 13.12
CA SER A 116 -3.80 -16.02 14.49
C SER A 116 -4.65 -14.76 14.52
N PHE A 117 -4.20 -13.72 13.82
CA PHE A 117 -4.91 -12.44 13.74
C PHE A 117 -6.31 -12.60 13.13
N VAL A 118 -6.42 -13.29 11.98
CA VAL A 118 -7.70 -13.51 11.27
C VAL A 118 -8.68 -14.28 12.17
N LYS A 119 -8.18 -15.34 12.82
CA LYS A 119 -8.98 -16.16 13.72
C LYS A 119 -9.46 -15.41 14.96
N GLU A 120 -8.58 -14.60 15.58
CA GLU A 120 -8.91 -13.84 16.78
C GLU A 120 -9.96 -12.75 16.51
N ASN A 121 -9.93 -12.16 15.32
CA ASN A 121 -10.87 -11.10 14.93
C ASN A 121 -12.13 -11.64 14.22
N GLY A 122 -12.13 -12.90 13.79
CA GLY A 122 -13.28 -13.54 13.15
C GLY A 122 -13.58 -13.02 11.74
N TYR A 123 -12.57 -12.55 11.01
CA TYR A 123 -12.73 -12.07 9.64
C TYR A 123 -13.01 -13.22 8.67
N THR A 124 -13.92 -12.97 7.71
CA THR A 124 -14.41 -13.97 6.75
C THR A 124 -14.18 -13.57 5.29
N PHE A 125 -13.76 -12.34 5.02
CA PHE A 125 -13.35 -11.89 3.68
C PHE A 125 -11.99 -12.51 3.29
N ASN A 126 -11.66 -12.49 1.99
CA ASN A 126 -10.42 -13.11 1.52
C ASN A 126 -9.18 -12.36 1.99
N ILE A 127 -8.34 -13.06 2.73
CA ILE A 127 -7.01 -12.61 3.17
C ILE A 127 -5.99 -13.58 2.60
N ALA A 128 -4.90 -13.07 2.04
CA ALA A 128 -3.84 -13.85 1.43
C ALA A 128 -2.46 -13.41 1.93
N TYR A 129 -1.50 -14.33 1.83
CA TYR A 129 -0.12 -14.12 2.26
C TYR A 129 0.76 -13.58 1.13
N ASP A 130 1.66 -12.69 1.49
CA ASP A 130 2.81 -12.30 0.67
C ASP A 130 4.09 -12.28 1.53
N THR A 131 4.43 -13.42 2.13
CA THR A 131 5.53 -13.58 3.08
C THR A 131 6.88 -13.09 2.56
N LYS A 132 7.07 -13.08 1.24
CA LYS A 132 8.31 -12.62 0.58
C LYS A 132 8.22 -11.18 0.08
N GLY A 133 7.05 -10.55 0.09
CA GLY A 133 6.81 -9.23 -0.45
C GLY A 133 6.87 -9.16 -1.98
N GLU A 134 6.71 -10.28 -2.67
CA GLU A 134 6.79 -10.35 -4.14
C GLU A 134 5.57 -9.72 -4.81
N ILE A 135 4.39 -9.80 -4.17
CA ILE A 135 3.16 -9.15 -4.64
C ILE A 135 3.22 -7.68 -4.30
N CYS A 136 3.52 -7.33 -3.05
CA CYS A 136 3.67 -5.93 -2.59
C CYS A 136 4.67 -5.15 -3.43
N ALA A 137 5.78 -5.78 -3.89
CA ALA A 137 6.77 -5.15 -4.76
C ALA A 137 6.23 -4.77 -6.16
N LYS A 138 5.14 -5.40 -6.63
CA LYS A 138 4.46 -5.04 -7.89
C LYS A 138 3.56 -3.80 -7.75
N TYR A 139 3.22 -3.42 -6.53
CA TYR A 139 2.31 -2.33 -6.17
C TYR A 139 3.05 -1.26 -5.35
N PRO A 140 3.97 -0.51 -5.96
CA PRO A 140 4.82 0.44 -5.24
C PRO A 140 3.99 1.53 -4.59
N THR A 141 4.12 1.66 -3.28
CA THR A 141 3.42 2.65 -2.45
C THR A 141 4.37 3.30 -1.44
N ARG A 142 3.95 4.42 -0.87
CA ARG A 142 4.70 5.12 0.20
C ARG A 142 4.43 4.55 1.59
N GLY A 143 3.46 3.65 1.70
CA GLY A 143 3.06 3.04 2.97
C GLY A 143 1.76 2.26 2.85
N ILE A 144 1.40 1.57 3.93
CA ILE A 144 0.16 0.84 4.11
C ILE A 144 -0.70 1.53 5.18
N PRO A 145 -2.06 1.39 5.13
CA PRO A 145 -2.79 0.60 4.14
C PRO A 145 -2.74 1.25 2.77
N TYR A 146 -2.77 0.43 1.74
CA TYR A 146 -2.82 0.84 0.36
C TYR A 146 -3.91 0.04 -0.36
N THR A 147 -4.97 0.71 -0.82
CA THR A 147 -6.15 0.07 -1.36
C THR A 147 -6.40 0.53 -2.79
N LEU A 148 -6.73 -0.41 -3.66
CA LEU A 148 -7.06 -0.16 -5.05
C LEU A 148 -8.41 -0.77 -5.39
N VAL A 149 -9.21 -0.05 -6.19
CA VAL A 149 -10.37 -0.60 -6.88
C VAL A 149 -9.95 -0.87 -8.32
N VAL A 150 -10.14 -2.10 -8.78
CA VAL A 150 -9.77 -2.57 -10.11
C VAL A 150 -11.03 -2.98 -10.87
N ASN A 151 -11.22 -2.44 -12.08
CA ASN A 151 -12.30 -2.80 -12.97
C ASN A 151 -11.73 -3.29 -14.31
N LYS A 152 -12.06 -4.51 -14.70
CA LYS A 152 -11.59 -5.11 -15.97
C LYS A 152 -10.08 -5.00 -16.14
N GLY A 153 -9.34 -5.30 -15.07
CA GLY A 153 -7.88 -5.25 -15.02
C GLY A 153 -7.27 -3.85 -14.96
N LYS A 154 -8.07 -2.76 -14.89
CA LYS A 154 -7.60 -1.39 -14.76
C LYS A 154 -7.88 -0.84 -13.37
N ILE A 155 -6.92 -0.11 -12.82
CA ILE A 155 -7.07 0.62 -11.57
C ILE A 155 -8.01 1.81 -11.81
N VAL A 156 -9.11 1.87 -11.08
CA VAL A 156 -10.10 2.97 -11.19
C VAL A 156 -10.08 3.89 -9.97
N ASN A 157 -9.66 3.42 -8.80
CA ASN A 157 -9.44 4.24 -7.61
C ASN A 157 -8.22 3.76 -6.83
N ILE A 158 -7.56 4.69 -6.13
CA ILE A 158 -6.42 4.43 -5.26
C ILE A 158 -6.61 5.19 -3.94
N TYR A 159 -6.42 4.48 -2.83
CA TYR A 159 -6.45 5.04 -1.47
C TYR A 159 -5.12 4.74 -0.77
N VAL A 160 -4.55 5.74 -0.10
CA VAL A 160 -3.31 5.61 0.69
C VAL A 160 -3.58 6.08 2.11
N GLY A 161 -3.38 5.20 3.08
CA GLY A 161 -3.80 5.42 4.46
C GLY A 161 -5.26 5.08 4.68
N ALA A 162 -5.70 5.16 5.93
CA ALA A 162 -7.08 4.88 6.32
C ALA A 162 -7.64 6.00 7.20
N VAL A 163 -8.96 6.10 7.19
CA VAL A 163 -9.78 6.88 8.12
C VAL A 163 -10.52 5.92 9.07
N ASP A 164 -11.54 6.38 9.78
CA ASP A 164 -12.38 5.47 10.57
C ASP A 164 -13.16 4.48 9.67
N ALA A 165 -13.48 3.30 10.21
CA ALA A 165 -14.06 2.21 9.45
C ALA A 165 -15.41 2.56 8.78
N ASP A 166 -16.26 3.38 9.42
CA ASP A 166 -17.56 3.77 8.87
C ASP A 166 -17.41 4.71 7.67
N THR A 167 -16.48 5.65 7.74
CA THR A 167 -16.13 6.55 6.63
C THR A 167 -15.48 5.75 5.51
N GLN A 168 -14.52 4.88 5.85
CA GLN A 168 -13.81 4.03 4.88
C GLN A 168 -14.77 3.10 4.12
N TYR A 169 -15.73 2.48 4.82
CA TYR A 169 -16.77 1.67 4.19
C TYR A 169 -17.56 2.48 3.14
N LYS A 170 -17.98 3.73 3.47
CA LYS A 170 -18.76 4.57 2.54
C LYS A 170 -17.95 4.96 1.31
N GLU A 171 -16.66 5.28 1.49
CA GLU A 171 -15.76 5.63 0.39
C GLU A 171 -15.54 4.43 -0.54
N TYR A 172 -15.24 3.25 0.02
CA TYR A 172 -15.09 2.02 -0.77
C TYR A 172 -16.39 1.62 -1.47
N LYS A 173 -17.53 1.64 -0.75
CA LYS A 173 -18.83 1.34 -1.34
C LYS A 173 -19.16 2.24 -2.52
N SER A 174 -18.92 3.55 -2.39
CA SER A 174 -19.14 4.50 -3.50
C SER A 174 -18.26 4.21 -4.72
N ALA A 175 -16.99 3.83 -4.51
CA ALA A 175 -16.09 3.48 -5.61
C ALA A 175 -16.48 2.13 -6.25
N ILE A 176 -16.95 1.17 -5.45
CA ILE A 176 -17.44 -0.12 -5.92
C ILE A 176 -18.73 0.06 -6.74
N ASP A 177 -19.69 0.87 -6.28
CA ASP A 177 -20.94 1.15 -7.00
C ASP A 177 -20.63 1.78 -8.37
N ALA A 178 -19.71 2.74 -8.42
CA ALA A 178 -19.26 3.33 -9.68
C ALA A 178 -18.50 2.31 -10.57
N CYS A 179 -17.76 1.37 -9.97
CA CYS A 179 -17.06 0.29 -10.68
C CYS A 179 -18.05 -0.68 -11.34
N LEU A 180 -19.14 -1.02 -10.65
CA LEU A 180 -20.19 -1.92 -11.11
C LEU A 180 -21.18 -1.25 -12.05
N GLY A 181 -21.20 0.09 -12.12
CA GLY A 181 -22.11 0.88 -12.97
C GLY A 181 -23.48 1.11 -12.36
N GLU A 182 -23.56 1.10 -11.01
CA GLU A 182 -24.75 1.38 -10.23
C GLU A 182 -24.90 2.88 -9.90
#